data_ad0c579b95e794e4bff7cccbb3845575
#
_entry.id   ad0c579b95e794e4bff7cccbb3845575
#
_cell.length_a   1.000
_cell.length_b   1.000
_cell.length_c   1.000
_cell.angle_alpha   90.00
_cell.angle_beta   90.00
_cell.angle_gamma   90.00
#
_symmetry.space_group_name_H-M   'P 1'
#
loop_
_entity.id
_entity.type
_entity.pdbx_description
1 polymer ?
#
loop_
_entity_poly.entity_id
_entity_poly.type
_entity_poly.pdbx_seq_one_letter_code
_entity_poly.pdbx_strand_id
1 'polypeptide(L)'
;MKNKICLDTGIVTQFYSENTPESILQLMKSVLEGKIEAYILAPILIEIFYHICMLRGKQSAETTVATFLNKYPVKLVNLDQTLIYKAGRLKCQHRNTLSYNDCYAIAYSLNNKLIFHTTEKQLKEILPNLKIVNHNFA
;
A
#
# COMPACT_ATOMS: atom_id res chain seq x y z
N MET A 1 -17.95 -1.08 13.62
CA MET A 1 -17.20 -1.74 12.53
C MET A 1 -15.85 -1.09 12.33
N LYS A 2 -14.82 -1.88 12.06
CA LYS A 2 -13.49 -1.35 11.80
C LYS A 2 -13.41 -0.76 10.41
N ASN A 3 -12.67 0.34 10.27
CA ASN A 3 -12.31 0.84 8.95
C ASN A 3 -11.36 -0.15 8.26
N LYS A 4 -11.57 -0.36 6.98
CA LYS A 4 -10.72 -1.22 6.15
C LYS A 4 -9.91 -0.36 5.20
N ILE A 5 -8.61 -0.57 5.19
CA ILE A 5 -7.68 0.23 4.39
C ILE A 5 -6.80 -0.64 3.53
N CYS A 6 -6.27 -0.06 2.46
CA CYS A 6 -5.25 -0.66 1.63
C CYS A 6 -3.99 0.19 1.73
N LEU A 7 -2.85 -0.47 1.94
CA LEU A 7 -1.56 0.21 2.09
C LEU A 7 -0.82 0.23 0.75
N ASP A 8 -0.44 1.43 0.31
CA ASP A 8 0.45 1.59 -0.84
C ASP A 8 1.91 1.40 -0.42
N THR A 9 2.78 1.16 -1.38
CA THR A 9 4.21 0.93 -1.18
C THR A 9 4.86 2.02 -0.31
N GLY A 10 4.59 3.29 -0.64
CA GLY A 10 5.19 4.42 0.04
C GLY A 10 4.90 4.47 1.54
N ILE A 11 3.74 3.99 1.97
CA ILE A 11 3.37 3.98 3.38
C ILE A 11 4.35 3.09 4.17
N VAL A 12 4.55 1.86 3.71
CA VAL A 12 5.41 0.92 4.43
C VAL A 12 6.89 1.29 4.29
N THR A 13 7.29 1.72 3.10
CA THR A 13 8.68 2.16 2.87
C THR A 13 9.03 3.33 3.78
N GLN A 14 8.15 4.33 3.90
CA GLN A 14 8.36 5.46 4.79
C GLN A 14 8.29 5.06 6.26
N PHE A 15 7.46 4.08 6.60
CA PHE A 15 7.40 3.59 7.98
C PHE A 15 8.75 3.05 8.46
N TYR A 16 9.51 2.43 7.56
CA TYR A 16 10.84 1.89 7.89
C TYR A 16 11.98 2.85 7.53
N SER A 17 11.68 4.11 7.22
CA SER A 17 12.68 5.13 6.96
C SER A 17 13.14 5.78 8.26
N GLU A 18 14.21 6.57 8.18
CA GLU A 18 14.76 7.28 9.35
C GLU A 18 13.83 8.40 9.84
N ASN A 19 13.10 9.04 8.93
CA ASN A 19 12.24 10.18 9.24
C ASN A 19 10.79 9.86 8.88
N THR A 20 10.19 8.92 9.63
CA THR A 20 8.81 8.51 9.39
C THR A 20 7.84 9.64 9.73
N PRO A 21 6.96 10.05 8.80
CA PRO A 21 5.92 11.03 9.10
C PRO A 21 5.03 10.57 10.26
N GLU A 22 4.62 11.53 11.09
CA GLU A 22 3.79 11.24 12.28
C GLU A 22 2.48 10.56 11.89
N SER A 23 1.86 10.96 10.79
CA SER A 23 0.61 10.36 10.34
C SER A 23 0.76 8.86 10.03
N ILE A 24 1.91 8.46 9.50
CA ILE A 24 2.18 7.04 9.22
C ILE A 24 2.44 6.28 10.52
N LEU A 25 3.16 6.89 11.47
CA LEU A 25 3.36 6.26 12.79
C LEU A 25 2.03 5.99 13.48
N GLN A 26 1.11 6.98 13.46
CA GLN A 26 -0.20 6.83 14.06
C GLN A 26 -1.04 5.77 13.34
N LEU A 27 -0.98 5.74 12.01
CA LEU A 27 -1.68 4.75 11.22
C LEU A 27 -1.21 3.33 11.57
N MET A 28 0.10 3.10 11.58
CA MET A 28 0.65 1.77 11.84
C MET A 28 0.40 1.33 13.29
N LYS A 29 0.38 2.27 14.23
CA LYS A 29 -0.01 1.97 15.60
C LYS A 29 -1.47 1.50 15.67
N SER A 30 -2.36 2.16 14.96
CA SER A 30 -3.78 1.76 14.90
C SER A 30 -3.96 0.39 14.27
N VAL A 31 -3.17 0.06 13.25
CA VAL A 31 -3.18 -1.26 12.63
C VAL A 31 -2.69 -2.31 13.64
N LEU A 32 -1.58 -2.03 14.33
CA LEU A 32 -1.01 -2.94 15.32
C LEU A 32 -2.00 -3.23 16.45
N GLU A 33 -2.74 -2.21 16.91
CA GLU A 33 -3.71 -2.33 17.99
C GLU A 33 -5.05 -2.94 17.55
N GLY A 34 -5.19 -3.24 16.27
CA GLY A 34 -6.40 -3.85 15.74
C GLY A 34 -7.57 -2.90 15.57
N LYS A 35 -7.34 -1.59 15.66
CA LYS A 35 -8.39 -0.57 15.47
C LYS A 35 -8.76 -0.39 14.00
N ILE A 36 -7.83 -0.67 13.09
CA ILE A 36 -7.98 -0.56 11.65
C ILE A 36 -7.57 -1.89 11.04
N GLU A 37 -8.34 -2.38 10.07
CA GLU A 37 -8.03 -3.60 9.33
C GLU A 37 -7.29 -3.22 8.05
N ALA A 38 -6.04 -3.67 7.91
CA ALA A 38 -5.18 -3.31 6.79
C ALA A 38 -4.98 -4.45 5.82
N TYR A 39 -4.98 -4.11 4.53
CA TYR A 39 -4.73 -5.03 3.42
C TYR A 39 -3.54 -4.53 2.62
N ILE A 40 -2.74 -5.46 2.12
CA ILE A 40 -1.62 -5.15 1.23
C ILE A 40 -1.60 -6.16 0.08
N LEU A 41 -1.42 -5.67 -1.13
CA LEU A 41 -1.35 -6.53 -2.32
C LEU A 41 0.04 -7.16 -2.42
N ALA A 42 0.11 -8.43 -2.82
CA ALA A 42 1.37 -9.15 -2.97
C ALA A 42 2.41 -8.41 -3.84
N PRO A 43 2.04 -7.83 -5.00
CA PRO A 43 3.01 -7.06 -5.80
C PRO A 43 3.56 -5.84 -5.06
N ILE A 44 2.75 -5.20 -4.21
CA ILE A 44 3.20 -4.08 -3.38
C ILE A 44 4.28 -4.54 -2.41
N LEU A 45 4.12 -5.71 -1.83
CA LEU A 45 5.11 -6.26 -0.91
C LEU A 45 6.44 -6.56 -1.60
N ILE A 46 6.40 -7.00 -2.86
CA ILE A 46 7.62 -7.18 -3.67
C ILE A 46 8.33 -5.84 -3.85
N GLU A 47 7.59 -4.80 -4.16
CA GLU A 47 8.16 -3.47 -4.34
C GLU A 47 8.78 -2.93 -3.05
N ILE A 48 8.12 -3.15 -1.91
CA ILE A 48 8.66 -2.78 -0.60
C ILE A 48 9.99 -3.49 -0.35
N PHE A 49 10.02 -4.81 -0.60
CA PHE A 49 11.25 -5.59 -0.47
C PHE A 49 12.37 -4.98 -1.32
N TYR A 50 12.07 -4.68 -2.59
CA TYR A 50 13.04 -4.09 -3.51
C TYR A 50 13.57 -2.75 -3.00
N HIS A 51 12.71 -1.85 -2.53
CA HIS A 51 13.14 -0.56 -2.01
C HIS A 51 14.07 -0.70 -0.81
N ILE A 52 13.74 -1.58 0.13
CA ILE A 52 14.59 -1.81 1.30
C ILE A 52 15.91 -2.45 0.89
N CYS A 53 15.86 -3.39 -0.05
CA CYS A 53 17.06 -4.04 -0.59
C CYS A 53 18.02 -3.03 -1.20
N MET A 54 17.50 -2.07 -1.97
CA MET A 54 18.33 -1.03 -2.58
C MET A 54 18.97 -0.10 -1.55
N LEU A 55 18.29 0.15 -0.43
CA LEU A 55 18.80 1.05 0.61
C LEU A 55 19.72 0.37 1.61
N ARG A 56 19.45 -0.89 1.96
CA ARG A 56 20.09 -1.56 3.09
C ARG A 56 20.58 -2.97 2.80
N GLY A 57 20.40 -3.47 1.60
CA GLY A 57 20.82 -4.80 1.19
C GLY A 57 19.75 -5.87 1.39
N LYS A 58 20.01 -7.01 0.76
CA LYS A 58 19.08 -8.13 0.67
C LYS A 58 18.69 -8.71 2.03
N GLN A 59 19.68 -8.89 2.91
CA GLN A 59 19.44 -9.48 4.23
C GLN A 59 18.54 -8.58 5.07
N SER A 60 18.77 -7.27 5.01
CA SER A 60 17.94 -6.30 5.72
C SER A 60 16.51 -6.32 5.19
N ALA A 61 16.33 -6.43 3.87
CA ALA A 61 15.02 -6.53 3.26
C ALA A 61 14.27 -7.79 3.73
N GLU A 62 14.93 -8.94 3.73
CA GLU A 62 14.34 -10.19 4.21
C GLU A 62 13.89 -10.08 5.65
N THR A 63 14.76 -9.55 6.52
CA THR A 63 14.46 -9.41 7.95
C THR A 63 13.32 -8.42 8.18
N THR A 64 13.35 -7.27 7.49
CA THR A 64 12.34 -6.23 7.68
C THR A 64 10.96 -6.69 7.21
N VAL A 65 10.88 -7.32 6.04
CA VAL A 65 9.60 -7.80 5.51
C VAL A 65 9.04 -8.92 6.39
N ALA A 66 9.89 -9.85 6.82
CA ALA A 66 9.46 -10.93 7.73
C ALA A 66 8.94 -10.37 9.05
N THR A 67 9.65 -9.40 9.63
CA THR A 67 9.25 -8.75 10.88
C THR A 67 7.91 -8.03 10.71
N PHE A 68 7.76 -7.32 9.60
CA PHE A 68 6.52 -6.60 9.29
C PHE A 68 5.32 -7.57 9.24
N LEU A 69 5.44 -8.66 8.49
CA LEU A 69 4.36 -9.64 8.35
C LEU A 69 4.06 -10.38 9.65
N ASN A 70 5.07 -10.60 10.50
CA ASN A 70 4.86 -11.28 11.79
C ASN A 70 4.27 -10.36 12.85
N LYS A 71 4.66 -9.08 12.85
CA LYS A 71 4.26 -8.14 13.89
C LYS A 71 2.91 -7.49 13.63
N TYR A 72 2.63 -7.13 12.38
CA TYR A 72 1.43 -6.38 12.04
C TYR A 72 0.36 -7.31 11.47
N PRO A 73 -0.91 -7.20 11.94
CA PRO A 73 -2.00 -8.05 11.45
C PRO A 73 -2.51 -7.56 10.10
N VAL A 74 -1.63 -7.51 9.10
CA VAL A 74 -1.94 -7.08 7.75
C VAL A 74 -2.37 -8.29 6.92
N LYS A 75 -3.45 -8.15 6.17
CA LYS A 75 -3.94 -9.22 5.28
C LYS A 75 -3.26 -9.10 3.93
N LEU A 76 -2.49 -10.13 3.57
CA LEU A 76 -1.82 -10.20 2.28
C LEU A 76 -2.81 -10.66 1.22
N VAL A 77 -2.98 -9.88 0.16
CA VAL A 77 -3.93 -10.16 -0.91
C VAL A 77 -3.18 -10.63 -2.15
N ASN A 78 -3.53 -11.81 -2.64
CA ASN A 78 -2.98 -12.35 -3.87
C ASN A 78 -3.84 -11.93 -5.06
N LEU A 79 -3.25 -11.92 -6.25
CA LEU A 79 -3.97 -11.59 -7.47
C LEU A 79 -4.86 -12.76 -7.90
N ASP A 80 -6.13 -12.47 -8.17
CA ASP A 80 -7.03 -13.42 -8.80
C ASP A 80 -7.42 -12.90 -10.19
N GLN A 81 -8.17 -13.71 -10.94
CA GLN A 81 -8.54 -13.37 -12.31
C GLN A 81 -9.37 -12.09 -12.40
N THR A 82 -10.33 -11.93 -11.50
CA THR A 82 -11.18 -10.74 -11.47
C THR A 82 -10.34 -9.48 -11.23
N LEU A 83 -9.41 -9.53 -10.28
CA LEU A 83 -8.54 -8.40 -9.97
C LEU A 83 -7.61 -8.07 -11.15
N ILE A 84 -7.09 -9.09 -11.82
CA ILE A 84 -6.23 -8.91 -13.00
C ILE A 84 -6.99 -8.12 -14.09
N TYR A 85 -8.22 -8.49 -14.39
CA TYR A 85 -9.02 -7.79 -15.39
C TYR A 85 -9.29 -6.34 -14.99
N LYS A 86 -9.66 -6.11 -13.74
CA LYS A 86 -9.96 -4.76 -13.25
C LYS A 86 -8.72 -3.87 -13.25
N ALA A 87 -7.60 -4.39 -12.80
CA ALA A 87 -6.33 -3.67 -12.83
C ALA A 87 -5.88 -3.39 -14.27
N GLY A 88 -6.07 -4.34 -15.17
CA GLY A 88 -5.76 -4.18 -16.58
C GLY A 88 -6.54 -3.05 -17.22
N ARG A 89 -7.83 -2.94 -16.92
CA ARG A 89 -8.66 -1.83 -17.42
C ARG A 89 -8.15 -0.49 -16.92
N LEU A 90 -7.79 -0.40 -15.64
CA LEU A 90 -7.22 0.83 -15.08
C LEU A 90 -5.90 1.19 -15.78
N LYS A 91 -5.06 0.20 -16.04
CA LYS A 91 -3.79 0.44 -16.74
C LYS A 91 -4.02 0.96 -18.16
N CYS A 92 -5.00 0.41 -18.87
CA CYS A 92 -5.38 0.91 -20.21
C CYS A 92 -5.84 2.37 -20.16
N GLN A 93 -6.64 2.74 -19.17
CA GLN A 93 -7.17 4.09 -19.01
C GLN A 93 -6.10 5.09 -18.56
N HIS A 94 -5.15 4.66 -17.75
CA HIS A 94 -4.16 5.53 -17.10
C HIS A 94 -2.72 5.09 -17.36
N ARG A 95 -2.44 4.66 -18.58
CA ARG A 95 -1.18 4.01 -18.98
C ARG A 95 0.09 4.80 -18.65
N ASN A 96 0.00 6.14 -18.65
CA ASN A 96 1.15 7.01 -18.42
C ASN A 96 1.19 7.61 -17.01
N THR A 97 0.17 7.37 -16.19
CA THR A 97 0.03 7.99 -14.87
C THR A 97 0.04 6.99 -13.72
N LEU A 98 -0.40 5.75 -13.96
CA LEU A 98 -0.44 4.73 -12.94
C LEU A 98 0.50 3.58 -13.28
N SER A 99 1.28 3.13 -12.30
CA SER A 99 2.10 1.92 -12.43
C SER A 99 1.22 0.68 -12.36
N TYR A 100 1.79 -0.48 -12.72
CA TYR A 100 1.09 -1.76 -12.56
C TYR A 100 0.68 -1.99 -11.10
N ASN A 101 1.60 -1.72 -10.17
CA ASN A 101 1.32 -1.92 -8.74
C ASN A 101 0.21 -1.00 -8.25
N ASP A 102 0.20 0.27 -8.69
CA ASP A 102 -0.90 1.20 -8.41
C ASP A 102 -2.22 0.63 -8.90
N CYS A 103 -2.24 0.09 -10.11
CA CYS A 103 -3.47 -0.45 -10.70
C CYS A 103 -4.02 -1.62 -9.89
N TYR A 104 -3.16 -2.52 -9.39
CA TYR A 104 -3.60 -3.64 -8.55
C TYR A 104 -4.22 -3.14 -7.24
N ALA A 105 -3.50 -2.26 -6.54
CA ALA A 105 -3.95 -1.76 -5.24
C ALA A 105 -5.23 -0.93 -5.37
N ILE A 106 -5.30 -0.08 -6.38
CA ILE A 106 -6.47 0.78 -6.62
C ILE A 106 -7.68 -0.05 -7.03
N ALA A 107 -7.50 -1.02 -7.94
CA ALA A 107 -8.59 -1.90 -8.36
C ALA A 107 -9.16 -2.66 -7.17
N TYR A 108 -8.30 -3.20 -6.31
CA TYR A 108 -8.74 -3.92 -5.12
C TYR A 108 -9.48 -2.99 -4.16
N SER A 109 -8.96 -1.78 -3.95
CA SER A 109 -9.58 -0.80 -3.05
C SER A 109 -10.96 -0.38 -3.54
N LEU A 110 -11.12 -0.12 -4.84
CA LEU A 110 -12.41 0.23 -5.42
C LEU A 110 -13.41 -0.92 -5.32
N ASN A 111 -12.97 -2.13 -5.64
CA ASN A 111 -13.84 -3.31 -5.64
C ASN A 111 -14.33 -3.69 -4.24
N ASN A 112 -13.51 -3.45 -3.22
CA ASN A 112 -13.81 -3.86 -1.85
C ASN A 112 -14.11 -2.69 -0.92
N LYS A 113 -14.25 -1.48 -1.47
CA LYS A 113 -14.57 -0.26 -0.73
C LYS A 113 -13.59 0.02 0.40
N LEU A 114 -12.30 -0.13 0.11
CA LEU A 114 -11.23 0.18 1.05
C LEU A 114 -10.79 1.63 0.87
N ILE A 115 -10.33 2.24 1.96
CA ILE A 115 -9.67 3.54 1.92
C ILE A 115 -8.22 3.30 1.52
N PHE A 116 -7.76 3.93 0.44
CA PHE A 116 -6.39 3.77 -0.05
C PHE A 116 -5.47 4.79 0.62
N HIS A 117 -4.50 4.30 1.39
CA HIS A 117 -3.48 5.13 2.02
C HIS A 117 -2.23 5.16 1.16
N THR A 118 -1.81 6.35 0.77
CA THR A 118 -0.72 6.54 -0.19
C THR A 118 0.09 7.78 0.15
N THR A 119 1.30 7.85 -0.39
CA THR A 119 2.13 9.04 -0.35
C THR A 119 2.11 9.81 -1.69
N GLU A 120 1.42 9.30 -2.70
CA GLU A 120 1.30 9.95 -4.00
C GLU A 120 0.26 11.06 -3.97
N LYS A 121 0.63 12.25 -4.49
CA LYS A 121 -0.17 13.46 -4.30
C LYS A 121 -1.30 13.67 -5.31
N GLN A 122 -1.23 13.04 -6.49
CA GLN A 122 -2.13 13.39 -7.61
C GLN A 122 -3.25 12.39 -7.88
N LEU A 123 -3.35 11.31 -7.09
CA LEU A 123 -4.32 10.25 -7.36
C LEU A 123 -5.77 10.70 -7.26
N LYS A 124 -6.07 11.62 -6.35
CA LYS A 124 -7.44 12.08 -6.13
C LYS A 124 -8.01 12.81 -7.36
N GLU A 125 -7.17 13.54 -8.09
CA GLU A 125 -7.58 14.22 -9.33
C GLU A 125 -7.85 13.23 -10.44
N ILE A 126 -7.04 12.15 -10.51
CA ILE A 126 -7.14 11.12 -11.54
C ILE A 126 -8.31 10.17 -11.26
N LEU A 127 -8.56 9.87 -9.98
CA LEU A 127 -9.52 8.87 -9.54
C LEU A 127 -10.46 9.45 -8.48
N PRO A 128 -11.42 10.29 -8.89
CA PRO A 128 -12.30 10.97 -7.93
C PRO A 128 -13.21 10.02 -7.13
N ASN A 129 -13.44 8.80 -7.62
CA ASN A 129 -14.29 7.82 -6.94
C ASN A 129 -13.55 7.00 -5.88
N LEU A 130 -12.23 7.11 -5.82
CA LEU A 130 -11.42 6.38 -4.85
C LEU A 130 -11.33 7.19 -3.56
N LYS A 131 -11.60 6.55 -2.43
CA LYS A 131 -11.38 7.16 -1.12
C LYS A 131 -9.89 7.07 -0.80
N ILE A 132 -9.25 8.22 -0.63
CA ILE A 132 -7.81 8.32 -0.46
C ILE A 132 -7.50 9.09 0.82
N VAL A 133 -6.54 8.59 1.59
CA VAL A 133 -5.85 9.36 2.63
C VAL A 133 -4.42 9.52 2.19
N ASN A 134 -4.00 10.76 2.03
CA ASN A 134 -2.66 11.09 1.58
C ASN A 134 -1.76 11.42 2.76
N HIS A 135 -0.57 10.81 2.80
CA HIS A 135 0.43 11.04 3.82
C HIS A 135 1.58 11.82 3.20
N ASN A 136 1.73 13.07 3.61
CA ASN A 136 2.77 13.93 3.07
C ASN A 136 4.10 13.67 3.76
N PHE A 137 5.17 13.79 3.00
CA PHE A 137 6.50 13.81 3.58
C PHE A 137 6.68 15.10 4.39
N ALA A 138 7.35 14.96 5.51
CA ALA A 138 7.71 16.12 6.32
C ALA A 138 8.74 16.99 5.59
#